data_02d5e3d11eca6ef9123bd65a16a911e2
#
_entry.id   02d5e3d11eca6ef9123bd65a16a911e2
#
_cell.length_a   1.000
_cell.length_b   1.000
_cell.length_c   1.000
_cell.angle_alpha   90.00
_cell.angle_beta   90.00
_cell.angle_gamma   90.00
#
_symmetry.space_group_name_H-M   'P 1'
#
loop_
_entity.id
_entity.type
_entity.pdbx_description
1 polymer ?
#
loop_
_entity_poly.entity_id
_entity_poly.type
_entity_poly.pdbx_seq_one_letter_code
_entity_poly.pdbx_strand_id
1 'polypeptide(L)'
;MNRRRFVLISSLTLATGSVIKAAKAEQAEVLSLGLLTDVHYADKKTQGTRAYRDSLLKGKEAAEFFRSNKPAAIVCLGDLIDAAPSVETEISYLTAICKVLNVSGIPRHHVLGNHCVATLNKEEFFKNAGSANNKGHYSFDLKGTHFVVLDACYNSKMKPYGRNNFVWHDSNMTPQEIAWLKKDLAETKLPTVVFTHQRLDVDRPNKYAIKQSVEVRKVLEDSKKVRVVFQGHSHKNELLEVNEIPYCTLAAMVEGEGVESSSYSLLRFFNDGSIKLEGYHRQKDQTFRKKA
;
A
#
# COMPACT_ATOMS: atom_id res chain seq x y z
N MET A 1 -68.53 69.45 -11.41
CA MET A 1 -67.08 69.25 -11.58
C MET A 1 -66.58 68.13 -10.72
N ASN A 2 -66.50 66.89 -11.22
CA ASN A 2 -66.07 65.73 -10.44
C ASN A 2 -64.66 65.29 -10.88
N ARG A 3 -63.73 65.43 -10.01
CA ARG A 3 -62.37 64.91 -10.22
C ARG A 3 -62.28 63.43 -9.74
N ARG A 4 -62.22 62.52 -10.71
CA ARG A 4 -61.88 61.10 -10.38
C ARG A 4 -60.38 60.96 -10.18
N ARG A 5 -59.99 60.46 -8.94
CA ARG A 5 -58.66 60.05 -8.63
C ARG A 5 -58.46 58.59 -9.08
N PHE A 6 -57.48 58.34 -9.97
CA PHE A 6 -57.01 57.01 -10.30
C PHE A 6 -55.98 56.61 -9.22
N VAL A 7 -56.27 55.49 -8.57
CA VAL A 7 -55.29 54.82 -7.67
C VAL A 7 -54.61 53.74 -8.51
N LEU A 8 -53.29 53.88 -8.77
CA LEU A 8 -52.46 52.84 -9.34
C LEU A 8 -52.07 51.91 -8.17
N ILE A 9 -52.49 50.64 -8.25
CA ILE A 9 -52.03 49.57 -7.39
C ILE A 9 -50.86 48.89 -8.13
N SER A 10 -49.60 49.14 -7.68
CA SER A 10 -48.44 48.41 -8.14
C SER A 10 -48.28 47.12 -7.32
N SER A 11 -48.55 46.00 -7.96
CA SER A 11 -48.31 44.65 -7.37
C SER A 11 -46.80 44.35 -7.43
N LEU A 12 -46.21 44.35 -6.25
CA LEU A 12 -44.81 43.95 -6.07
C LEU A 12 -44.78 42.41 -5.92
N THR A 13 -44.38 41.73 -7.00
CA THR A 13 -44.14 40.28 -6.99
C THR A 13 -42.82 39.99 -6.34
N LEU A 14 -42.80 39.54 -5.06
CA LEU A 14 -41.60 39.01 -4.41
C LEU A 14 -41.32 37.62 -4.98
N ALA A 15 -40.31 37.52 -5.84
CA ALA A 15 -39.72 36.24 -6.20
C ALA A 15 -38.88 35.71 -5.07
N THR A 16 -39.44 34.79 -4.28
CA THR A 16 -38.67 34.03 -3.28
C THR A 16 -37.83 32.99 -4.03
N GLY A 17 -36.60 33.35 -4.37
CA GLY A 17 -35.59 32.42 -4.88
C GLY A 17 -35.19 31.46 -3.78
N SER A 18 -35.75 30.25 -3.77
CA SER A 18 -35.29 29.16 -2.93
C SER A 18 -33.91 28.72 -3.40
N VAL A 19 -32.87 29.17 -2.71
CA VAL A 19 -31.49 28.64 -2.85
C VAL A 19 -31.51 27.23 -2.32
N ILE A 20 -31.68 26.24 -3.19
CA ILE A 20 -31.48 24.84 -2.84
C ILE A 20 -29.97 24.69 -2.58
N LYS A 21 -29.55 24.74 -1.32
CA LYS A 21 -28.22 24.29 -0.91
C LYS A 21 -28.16 22.79 -1.24
N ALA A 22 -27.43 22.45 -2.31
CA ALA A 22 -27.09 21.05 -2.56
C ALA A 22 -26.42 20.50 -1.32
N ALA A 23 -27.07 19.60 -0.62
CA ALA A 23 -26.48 18.90 0.52
C ALA A 23 -25.26 18.15 -0.02
N LYS A 24 -24.06 18.50 0.48
CA LYS A 24 -22.83 17.78 0.16
C LYS A 24 -23.07 16.35 0.64
N ALA A 25 -23.06 15.39 -0.30
CA ALA A 25 -23.23 13.99 0.05
C ALA A 25 -22.19 13.63 1.13
N GLU A 26 -22.66 12.98 2.20
CA GLU A 26 -21.77 12.59 3.30
C GLU A 26 -20.72 11.63 2.80
N GLN A 27 -19.46 11.91 3.13
CA GLN A 27 -18.33 11.07 2.78
C GLN A 27 -18.37 9.78 3.59
N ALA A 28 -18.81 8.68 2.96
CA ALA A 28 -18.94 7.37 3.60
C ALA A 28 -17.75 6.47 3.20
N GLU A 29 -17.15 5.79 4.20
CA GLU A 29 -16.15 4.75 3.96
C GLU A 29 -16.82 3.54 3.29
N VAL A 30 -16.19 3.02 2.22
CA VAL A 30 -16.67 1.84 1.48
C VAL A 30 -15.76 0.63 1.65
N LEU A 31 -14.49 0.87 2.00
CA LEU A 31 -13.48 -0.17 2.16
C LEU A 31 -12.34 0.36 3.03
N SER A 32 -11.75 -0.48 3.87
CA SER A 32 -10.45 -0.21 4.49
C SER A 32 -9.51 -1.41 4.40
N LEU A 33 -8.20 -1.14 4.33
CA LEU A 33 -7.11 -2.11 4.38
C LEU A 33 -6.13 -1.73 5.47
N GLY A 34 -5.60 -2.72 6.20
CA GLY A 34 -4.44 -2.54 7.07
C GLY A 34 -3.14 -2.58 6.25
N LEU A 35 -2.21 -1.64 6.45
CA LEU A 35 -0.92 -1.64 5.77
C LEU A 35 0.23 -1.62 6.77
N LEU A 36 1.28 -2.37 6.50
CA LEU A 36 2.57 -2.34 7.18
C LEU A 36 3.69 -2.77 6.23
N THR A 37 4.93 -2.38 6.52
CA THR A 37 6.12 -2.70 5.70
C THR A 37 7.38 -2.81 6.54
N ASP A 38 8.41 -3.46 6.00
CA ASP A 38 9.76 -3.47 6.55
C ASP A 38 9.76 -3.82 8.06
N VAL A 39 9.12 -4.93 8.39
CA VAL A 39 8.99 -5.47 9.75
C VAL A 39 10.31 -6.07 10.22
N HIS A 40 11.03 -6.73 9.29
CA HIS A 40 12.36 -7.34 9.51
C HIS A 40 12.47 -8.15 10.79
N TYR A 41 11.43 -8.89 11.17
CA TYR A 41 11.55 -9.70 12.37
C TYR A 41 12.67 -10.73 12.23
N ALA A 42 13.55 -10.74 13.20
CA ALA A 42 14.59 -11.74 13.41
C ALA A 42 14.98 -11.78 14.88
N ASP A 43 15.41 -12.94 15.37
CA ASP A 43 15.99 -13.05 16.72
C ASP A 43 17.45 -12.56 16.72
N LYS A 44 17.61 -11.26 16.45
CA LYS A 44 18.89 -10.55 16.38
C LYS A 44 18.91 -9.39 17.35
N LYS A 45 20.10 -9.01 17.81
CA LYS A 45 20.31 -7.75 18.55
C LYS A 45 20.06 -6.56 17.62
N THR A 46 19.65 -5.43 18.19
CA THR A 46 19.53 -4.15 17.50
C THR A 46 20.84 -3.82 16.75
N GLN A 47 20.71 -3.40 15.48
CA GLN A 47 21.81 -2.94 14.64
C GLN A 47 21.48 -1.56 14.08
N GLY A 48 22.24 -0.55 14.45
CA GLY A 48 21.91 0.83 14.13
C GLY A 48 20.54 1.18 14.71
N THR A 49 19.60 1.55 13.85
CA THR A 49 18.22 1.88 14.23
C THR A 49 17.25 0.70 14.12
N ARG A 50 17.67 -0.47 13.62
CA ARG A 50 16.82 -1.63 13.42
C ARG A 50 16.70 -2.47 14.69
N ALA A 51 15.55 -2.41 15.35
CA ALA A 51 15.21 -3.17 16.55
C ALA A 51 14.45 -4.45 16.16
N TYR A 52 15.16 -5.45 15.64
CA TYR A 52 14.60 -6.67 15.03
C TYR A 52 13.63 -7.43 15.94
N ARG A 53 13.99 -7.64 17.24
CA ARG A 53 13.16 -8.37 18.20
C ARG A 53 11.88 -7.62 18.56
N ASP A 54 11.94 -6.29 18.59
CA ASP A 54 10.81 -5.44 18.95
C ASP A 54 9.68 -5.51 17.90
N SER A 55 10.00 -5.99 16.69
CA SER A 55 9.00 -6.20 15.64
C SER A 55 7.87 -7.16 16.05
N LEU A 56 8.09 -8.08 16.99
CA LEU A 56 7.00 -8.90 17.55
C LEU A 56 6.04 -8.07 18.40
N LEU A 57 6.54 -7.18 19.25
CA LEU A 57 5.69 -6.30 20.06
C LEU A 57 4.94 -5.29 19.19
N LYS A 58 5.65 -4.66 18.24
CA LYS A 58 5.08 -3.72 17.27
C LYS A 58 4.02 -4.39 16.39
N GLY A 59 4.30 -5.60 15.91
CA GLY A 59 3.35 -6.40 15.14
C GLY A 59 2.12 -6.81 15.94
N LYS A 60 2.27 -7.11 17.25
CA LYS A 60 1.16 -7.42 18.15
C LYS A 60 0.22 -6.22 18.31
N GLU A 61 0.77 -5.04 18.53
CA GLU A 61 -0.01 -3.80 18.62
C GLU A 61 -0.77 -3.53 17.30
N ALA A 62 -0.08 -3.62 16.15
CA ALA A 62 -0.72 -3.45 14.84
C ALA A 62 -1.86 -4.48 14.62
N ALA A 63 -1.67 -5.74 15.02
CA ALA A 63 -2.68 -6.77 14.91
C ALA A 63 -3.90 -6.50 15.82
N GLU A 64 -3.69 -6.01 17.04
CA GLU A 64 -4.77 -5.60 17.95
C GLU A 64 -5.55 -4.42 17.38
N PHE A 65 -4.84 -3.45 16.82
CA PHE A 65 -5.43 -2.32 16.13
C PHE A 65 -6.27 -2.77 14.91
N PHE A 66 -5.76 -3.65 14.05
CA PHE A 66 -6.51 -4.17 12.90
C PHE A 66 -7.71 -5.03 13.35
N ARG A 67 -7.59 -5.77 14.44
CA ARG A 67 -8.73 -6.52 15.01
C ARG A 67 -9.87 -5.58 15.43
N SER A 68 -9.54 -4.45 16.01
CA SER A 68 -10.53 -3.45 16.46
C SER A 68 -11.18 -2.71 15.29
N ASN A 69 -10.42 -2.40 14.24
CA ASN A 69 -10.87 -1.64 13.07
C ASN A 69 -11.46 -2.50 11.94
N LYS A 70 -11.24 -3.83 11.97
CA LYS A 70 -11.81 -4.82 11.03
C LYS A 70 -11.62 -4.46 9.55
N PRO A 71 -10.40 -4.14 9.08
CA PRO A 71 -10.17 -3.92 7.66
C PRO A 71 -10.54 -5.16 6.85
N ALA A 72 -10.90 -4.98 5.58
CA ALA A 72 -11.28 -6.09 4.69
C ALA A 72 -10.09 -7.02 4.38
N ALA A 73 -8.86 -6.50 4.43
CA ALA A 73 -7.62 -7.26 4.31
C ALA A 73 -6.45 -6.52 4.97
N ILE A 74 -5.36 -7.23 5.25
CA ILE A 74 -4.07 -6.66 5.65
C ILE A 74 -3.09 -6.88 4.51
N VAL A 75 -2.32 -5.85 4.13
CA VAL A 75 -1.26 -5.92 3.13
C VAL A 75 0.09 -5.66 3.80
N CYS A 76 0.96 -6.66 3.77
CA CYS A 76 2.35 -6.57 4.19
C CYS A 76 3.21 -6.23 2.97
N LEU A 77 3.78 -5.02 2.92
CA LEU A 77 4.48 -4.51 1.73
C LEU A 77 5.96 -4.94 1.66
N GLY A 78 6.27 -6.14 2.10
CA GLY A 78 7.60 -6.73 1.99
C GLY A 78 8.47 -6.59 3.23
N ASP A 79 9.61 -7.24 3.18
CA ASP A 79 10.61 -7.33 4.25
C ASP A 79 10.01 -7.65 5.62
N LEU A 80 9.18 -8.72 5.64
CA LEU A 80 8.49 -9.19 6.84
C LEU A 80 9.47 -9.80 7.87
N ILE A 81 10.51 -10.45 7.37
CA ILE A 81 11.60 -11.07 8.16
C ILE A 81 12.95 -10.55 7.69
N ASP A 82 13.99 -10.82 8.47
CA ASP A 82 15.38 -10.58 8.06
C ASP A 82 16.13 -11.91 7.89
N ALA A 83 17.22 -11.90 7.10
CA ALA A 83 17.99 -13.09 6.78
C ALA A 83 18.45 -13.88 8.02
N ALA A 84 18.44 -15.20 7.94
CA ALA A 84 18.89 -16.12 8.96
C ALA A 84 20.01 -17.04 8.45
N PRO A 85 20.76 -17.71 9.36
CA PRO A 85 21.85 -18.61 8.98
C PRO A 85 21.38 -19.86 8.20
N SER A 86 20.13 -20.28 8.40
CA SER A 86 19.55 -21.46 7.74
C SER A 86 18.10 -21.24 7.34
N VAL A 87 17.61 -22.07 6.44
CA VAL A 87 16.21 -22.10 6.00
C VAL A 87 15.26 -22.33 7.18
N GLU A 88 15.60 -23.28 8.06
CA GLU A 88 14.78 -23.63 9.24
C GLU A 88 14.67 -22.45 10.20
N THR A 89 15.77 -21.75 10.43
CA THR A 89 15.75 -20.54 11.29
C THR A 89 14.91 -19.44 10.67
N GLU A 90 15.05 -19.19 9.35
CA GLU A 90 14.28 -18.14 8.66
C GLU A 90 12.78 -18.49 8.62
N ILE A 91 12.41 -19.78 8.46
CA ILE A 91 11.04 -20.26 8.61
C ILE A 91 10.51 -20.01 10.03
N SER A 92 11.35 -20.22 11.05
CA SER A 92 10.95 -19.96 12.43
C SER A 92 10.62 -18.47 12.66
N TYR A 93 11.41 -17.55 12.09
CA TYR A 93 11.14 -16.12 12.15
C TYR A 93 9.83 -15.78 11.42
N LEU A 94 9.64 -16.31 10.22
CA LEU A 94 8.43 -16.11 9.44
C LEU A 94 7.19 -16.62 10.20
N THR A 95 7.27 -17.80 10.77
CA THR A 95 6.19 -18.40 11.55
C THR A 95 5.84 -17.55 12.76
N ALA A 96 6.84 -17.05 13.49
CA ALA A 96 6.64 -16.25 14.69
C ALA A 96 5.91 -14.93 14.36
N ILE A 97 6.39 -14.18 13.38
CA ILE A 97 5.77 -12.90 13.02
C ILE A 97 4.39 -13.08 12.35
N CYS A 98 4.23 -14.11 11.52
CA CYS A 98 2.94 -14.42 10.92
C CYS A 98 1.89 -14.84 11.94
N LYS A 99 2.28 -15.54 13.01
CA LYS A 99 1.40 -15.86 14.15
C LYS A 99 0.93 -14.61 14.87
N VAL A 100 1.80 -13.64 15.07
CA VAL A 100 1.48 -12.35 15.72
C VAL A 100 0.52 -11.53 14.85
N LEU A 101 0.80 -11.43 13.55
CA LEU A 101 -0.02 -10.67 12.58
C LEU A 101 -1.31 -11.39 12.15
N ASN A 102 -1.58 -12.59 12.68
CA ASN A 102 -2.78 -13.32 12.34
C ASN A 102 -4.00 -12.75 13.07
N VAL A 103 -4.83 -12.02 12.35
CA VAL A 103 -6.13 -11.54 12.82
C VAL A 103 -7.21 -12.43 12.21
N SER A 104 -7.93 -13.16 13.07
CA SER A 104 -8.94 -14.13 12.63
C SER A 104 -9.99 -13.47 11.72
N GLY A 105 -10.26 -14.11 10.58
CA GLY A 105 -11.24 -13.64 9.60
C GLY A 105 -10.76 -12.51 8.68
N ILE A 106 -9.52 -12.01 8.84
CA ILE A 106 -8.97 -10.97 7.96
C ILE A 106 -7.86 -11.59 7.09
N PRO A 107 -8.04 -11.68 5.77
CA PRO A 107 -7.02 -12.22 4.87
C PRO A 107 -5.79 -11.32 4.82
N ARG A 108 -4.60 -11.92 4.68
CA ARG A 108 -3.35 -11.20 4.50
C ARG A 108 -2.82 -11.39 3.08
N HIS A 109 -2.47 -10.28 2.45
CA HIS A 109 -1.74 -10.22 1.20
C HIS A 109 -0.28 -9.87 1.48
N HIS A 110 0.64 -10.58 0.85
CA HIS A 110 2.06 -10.32 0.99
C HIS A 110 2.65 -9.85 -0.34
N VAL A 111 3.35 -8.72 -0.30
CA VAL A 111 4.30 -8.29 -1.31
C VAL A 111 5.66 -8.86 -0.91
N LEU A 112 6.41 -9.42 -1.83
CA LEU A 112 7.77 -9.88 -1.54
C LEU A 112 8.73 -8.69 -1.43
N GLY A 113 9.45 -8.63 -0.30
CA GLY A 113 10.65 -7.82 -0.17
C GLY A 113 11.90 -8.69 -0.32
N ASN A 114 13.06 -8.07 -0.52
CA ASN A 114 14.31 -8.82 -0.74
C ASN A 114 14.73 -9.64 0.48
N HIS A 115 14.44 -9.18 1.68
CA HIS A 115 14.71 -9.94 2.91
C HIS A 115 13.70 -11.07 3.15
N CYS A 116 12.50 -11.04 2.56
CA CYS A 116 11.56 -12.16 2.61
C CYS A 116 12.11 -13.44 1.96
N VAL A 117 13.00 -13.27 1.00
CA VAL A 117 13.57 -14.33 0.16
C VAL A 117 15.11 -14.26 0.15
N ALA A 118 15.69 -13.98 1.31
CA ALA A 118 17.13 -13.99 1.49
C ALA A 118 17.67 -15.41 1.48
N THR A 119 17.34 -16.21 2.48
CA THR A 119 17.69 -17.63 2.57
C THR A 119 16.57 -18.51 2.01
N LEU A 120 15.31 -18.16 2.26
CA LEU A 120 14.15 -18.82 1.67
C LEU A 120 14.07 -18.58 0.16
N ASN A 121 13.45 -19.49 -0.56
CA ASN A 121 12.91 -19.20 -1.87
C ASN A 121 11.45 -18.72 -1.78
N LYS A 122 10.87 -18.25 -2.90
CA LYS A 122 9.50 -17.72 -2.94
C LYS A 122 8.45 -18.74 -2.53
N GLU A 123 8.61 -20.01 -2.95
CA GLU A 123 7.68 -21.09 -2.60
C GLU A 123 7.66 -21.37 -1.10
N GLU A 124 8.83 -21.46 -0.48
CA GLU A 124 8.98 -21.66 0.98
C GLU A 124 8.40 -20.48 1.77
N PHE A 125 8.62 -19.24 1.29
CA PHE A 125 8.02 -18.07 1.92
C PHE A 125 6.49 -18.18 1.90
N PHE A 126 5.86 -18.34 0.74
CA PHE A 126 4.40 -18.38 0.64
C PHE A 126 3.77 -19.56 1.35
N LYS A 127 4.43 -20.72 1.36
CA LYS A 127 3.98 -21.92 2.10
C LYS A 127 3.84 -21.64 3.60
N ASN A 128 4.70 -20.77 4.16
CA ASN A 128 4.77 -20.51 5.60
C ASN A 128 4.18 -19.16 6.02
N ALA A 129 3.93 -18.22 5.08
CA ALA A 129 3.45 -16.87 5.39
C ALA A 129 1.95 -16.80 5.72
N GLY A 130 1.15 -17.81 5.37
CA GLY A 130 -0.31 -17.75 5.50
C GLY A 130 -0.91 -16.63 4.63
N SER A 131 -0.43 -16.50 3.42
CA SER A 131 -0.87 -15.51 2.43
C SER A 131 -2.21 -15.89 1.79
N ALA A 132 -3.03 -14.88 1.49
CA ALA A 132 -4.25 -15.06 0.71
C ALA A 132 -3.98 -15.46 -0.74
N ASN A 133 -2.76 -15.22 -1.25
CA ASN A 133 -2.28 -15.63 -2.56
C ASN A 133 -0.84 -16.10 -2.47
N ASN A 134 -0.49 -17.17 -3.21
CA ASN A 134 0.84 -17.80 -3.17
C ASN A 134 1.69 -17.46 -4.41
N LYS A 135 1.43 -16.33 -5.08
CA LYS A 135 2.19 -15.85 -6.23
C LYS A 135 2.98 -14.61 -5.85
N GLY A 136 4.13 -14.40 -6.50
CA GLY A 136 4.94 -13.20 -6.31
C GLY A 136 4.22 -11.95 -6.82
N HIS A 137 3.59 -12.04 -8.02
CA HIS A 137 2.74 -10.98 -8.56
C HIS A 137 1.34 -11.52 -8.87
N TYR A 138 0.33 -10.69 -8.63
CA TYR A 138 -1.08 -11.01 -8.85
C TYR A 138 -1.95 -9.76 -8.69
N SER A 139 -3.21 -9.88 -9.07
CA SER A 139 -4.22 -8.86 -8.80
C SER A 139 -5.47 -9.46 -8.13
N PHE A 140 -6.27 -8.61 -7.51
CA PHE A 140 -7.53 -8.98 -6.89
C PHE A 140 -8.46 -7.75 -6.80
N ASP A 141 -9.76 -7.98 -6.75
CA ASP A 141 -10.76 -6.92 -6.65
C ASP A 141 -11.45 -6.95 -5.29
N LEU A 142 -11.60 -5.77 -4.67
CA LEU A 142 -12.40 -5.58 -3.46
C LEU A 142 -13.25 -4.31 -3.58
N LYS A 143 -14.56 -4.43 -3.37
CA LYS A 143 -15.49 -3.29 -3.26
C LYS A 143 -15.31 -2.23 -4.36
N GLY A 144 -15.12 -2.67 -5.63
CA GLY A 144 -15.01 -1.76 -6.76
C GLY A 144 -13.63 -1.11 -6.95
N THR A 145 -12.61 -1.60 -6.28
CA THR A 145 -11.21 -1.22 -6.47
C THR A 145 -10.39 -2.44 -6.88
N HIS A 146 -9.55 -2.25 -7.88
CA HIS A 146 -8.58 -3.22 -8.36
C HIS A 146 -7.26 -3.04 -7.64
N PHE A 147 -6.69 -4.13 -7.13
CA PHE A 147 -5.41 -4.13 -6.41
C PHE A 147 -4.41 -4.98 -7.16
N VAL A 148 -3.22 -4.43 -7.37
CA VAL A 148 -2.10 -5.10 -8.04
C VAL A 148 -0.95 -5.25 -7.06
N VAL A 149 -0.41 -6.46 -6.96
CA VAL A 149 0.81 -6.78 -6.21
C VAL A 149 1.91 -7.10 -7.21
N LEU A 150 3.06 -6.41 -7.07
CA LEU A 150 4.22 -6.56 -7.94
C LEU A 150 5.39 -7.22 -7.21
N ASP A 151 6.22 -7.94 -7.95
CA ASP A 151 7.36 -8.71 -7.46
C ASP A 151 8.66 -8.29 -8.15
N ALA A 152 9.47 -7.47 -7.50
CA ALA A 152 10.79 -7.08 -8.02
C ALA A 152 11.96 -7.88 -7.40
N CYS A 153 11.67 -9.04 -6.80
CA CYS A 153 12.68 -9.91 -6.19
C CYS A 153 13.34 -10.84 -7.21
N TYR A 154 14.02 -10.25 -8.19
CA TYR A 154 14.86 -10.91 -9.19
C TYR A 154 16.18 -10.17 -9.32
N ASN A 155 17.27 -10.89 -9.58
CA ASN A 155 18.56 -10.30 -9.87
C ASN A 155 18.67 -9.89 -11.36
N SER A 156 19.77 -9.25 -11.75
CA SER A 156 20.01 -8.78 -13.13
C SER A 156 20.06 -9.89 -14.19
N LYS A 157 20.18 -11.16 -13.78
CA LYS A 157 20.08 -12.33 -14.67
C LYS A 157 18.65 -12.90 -14.72
N MET A 158 17.66 -12.17 -14.19
CA MET A 158 16.25 -12.58 -14.07
C MET A 158 16.06 -13.90 -13.29
N LYS A 159 17.00 -14.25 -12.41
CA LYS A 159 16.84 -15.34 -11.47
C LYS A 159 16.11 -14.85 -10.23
N PRO A 160 15.10 -15.58 -9.74
CA PRO A 160 14.42 -15.19 -8.50
C PRO A 160 15.40 -15.18 -7.32
N TYR A 161 15.16 -14.28 -6.38
CA TYR A 161 15.88 -14.27 -5.11
C TYR A 161 15.61 -15.55 -4.32
N GLY A 162 16.57 -15.93 -3.51
CA GLY A 162 16.59 -17.11 -2.65
C GLY A 162 18.00 -17.65 -2.47
N ARG A 163 18.22 -18.39 -1.40
CA ARG A 163 19.53 -19.04 -1.12
C ARG A 163 20.70 -18.06 -1.15
N ASN A 164 20.51 -16.86 -0.57
CA ASN A 164 21.53 -15.81 -0.45
C ASN A 164 22.07 -15.26 -1.80
N ASN A 165 21.28 -15.32 -2.85
CA ASN A 165 21.67 -14.77 -4.16
C ASN A 165 21.20 -13.32 -4.37
N PHE A 166 20.50 -12.72 -3.42
CA PHE A 166 20.01 -11.34 -3.57
C PHE A 166 21.12 -10.32 -3.30
N VAL A 167 21.04 -9.23 -4.04
CA VAL A 167 21.78 -8.01 -3.76
C VAL A 167 20.72 -6.91 -3.62
N TRP A 168 20.53 -6.35 -2.42
CA TRP A 168 19.40 -5.49 -2.07
C TRP A 168 19.17 -4.31 -3.04
N HIS A 169 20.20 -3.86 -3.72
CA HIS A 169 20.12 -2.79 -4.72
C HIS A 169 20.11 -3.30 -6.17
N ASP A 170 19.95 -4.59 -6.44
CA ASP A 170 19.86 -5.20 -7.78
C ASP A 170 18.44 -5.69 -8.10
N SER A 171 17.43 -4.97 -7.65
CA SER A 171 16.01 -5.33 -7.83
C SER A 171 15.58 -5.19 -9.28
N ASN A 172 14.95 -6.24 -9.81
CA ASN A 172 14.44 -6.30 -11.17
C ASN A 172 13.05 -6.89 -11.23
N MET A 173 12.27 -6.46 -12.21
CA MET A 173 10.99 -7.06 -12.59
C MET A 173 11.16 -7.79 -13.92
N THR A 174 10.57 -8.99 -14.06
CA THR A 174 10.73 -9.77 -15.28
C THR A 174 9.91 -9.18 -16.44
N PRO A 175 10.36 -9.33 -17.70
CA PRO A 175 9.57 -8.91 -18.87
C PRO A 175 8.17 -9.57 -18.90
N GLN A 176 8.08 -10.81 -18.44
CA GLN A 176 6.81 -11.54 -18.36
C GLN A 176 5.83 -10.89 -17.38
N GLU A 177 6.31 -10.42 -16.23
CA GLU A 177 5.48 -9.70 -15.26
C GLU A 177 5.05 -8.34 -15.79
N ILE A 178 5.93 -7.60 -16.46
CA ILE A 178 5.59 -6.31 -17.08
C ILE A 178 4.52 -6.51 -18.17
N ALA A 179 4.65 -7.54 -18.99
CA ALA A 179 3.64 -7.89 -19.99
C ALA A 179 2.30 -8.30 -19.36
N TRP A 180 2.34 -9.08 -18.27
CA TRP A 180 1.16 -9.43 -17.48
C TRP A 180 0.51 -8.16 -16.89
N LEU A 181 1.27 -7.26 -16.27
CA LEU A 181 0.75 -6.01 -15.69
C LEU A 181 0.03 -5.16 -16.75
N LYS A 182 0.61 -5.04 -17.93
CA LYS A 182 -0.01 -4.31 -19.05
C LYS A 182 -1.34 -4.92 -19.45
N LYS A 183 -1.43 -6.26 -19.54
CA LYS A 183 -2.66 -6.98 -19.86
C LYS A 183 -3.71 -6.81 -18.76
N ASP A 184 -3.33 -7.03 -17.50
CA ASP A 184 -4.19 -6.95 -16.33
C ASP A 184 -4.84 -5.56 -16.21
N LEU A 185 -4.03 -4.51 -16.36
CA LEU A 185 -4.53 -3.12 -16.38
C LEU A 185 -5.39 -2.78 -17.62
N ALA A 186 -5.22 -3.47 -18.74
CA ALA A 186 -6.08 -3.29 -19.91
C ALA A 186 -7.46 -3.91 -19.68
N GLU A 187 -7.53 -5.05 -19.01
CA GLU A 187 -8.76 -5.83 -18.79
C GLU A 187 -9.65 -5.22 -17.68
N THR A 188 -9.07 -4.71 -16.59
CA THR A 188 -9.87 -4.08 -15.53
C THR A 188 -10.50 -2.77 -15.97
N LYS A 189 -11.70 -2.44 -15.46
CA LYS A 189 -12.35 -1.12 -15.58
C LYS A 189 -12.34 -0.34 -14.27
N LEU A 190 -11.74 -0.90 -13.24
CA LEU A 190 -11.78 -0.35 -11.88
C LEU A 190 -10.62 0.62 -11.62
N PRO A 191 -10.81 1.61 -10.74
CA PRO A 191 -9.68 2.37 -10.21
C PRO A 191 -8.71 1.42 -9.51
N THR A 192 -7.40 1.61 -9.75
CA THR A 192 -6.36 0.66 -9.36
C THR A 192 -5.43 1.23 -8.31
N VAL A 193 -5.11 0.42 -7.30
CA VAL A 193 -4.05 0.66 -6.32
C VAL A 193 -2.96 -0.39 -6.50
N VAL A 194 -1.70 0.05 -6.54
CA VAL A 194 -0.55 -0.82 -6.79
C VAL A 194 0.28 -0.95 -5.52
N PHE A 195 0.70 -2.16 -5.20
CA PHE A 195 1.61 -2.48 -4.11
C PHE A 195 2.90 -3.08 -4.66
N THR A 196 4.04 -2.53 -4.26
CA THR A 196 5.37 -3.05 -4.55
C THR A 196 6.25 -2.87 -3.31
N HIS A 197 7.31 -3.63 -3.16
CA HIS A 197 8.25 -3.37 -2.08
C HIS A 197 9.30 -2.35 -2.49
N GLN A 198 10.06 -2.61 -3.54
CA GLN A 198 11.09 -1.71 -4.03
C GLN A 198 10.48 -0.52 -4.78
N ARG A 199 11.24 0.57 -4.85
CA ARG A 199 10.74 1.87 -5.32
C ARG A 199 10.60 1.95 -6.84
N LEU A 200 9.45 2.46 -7.27
CA LEU A 200 9.14 2.78 -8.67
C LEU A 200 9.25 4.28 -8.99
N ASP A 201 9.21 5.15 -7.98
CA ASP A 201 9.18 6.61 -8.11
C ASP A 201 10.56 7.25 -8.30
N VAL A 202 11.60 6.46 -8.24
CA VAL A 202 13.00 6.89 -8.42
C VAL A 202 13.69 6.04 -9.49
N ASP A 203 14.68 6.64 -10.16
CA ASP A 203 15.41 6.00 -11.24
C ASP A 203 16.87 5.72 -10.85
N ARG A 204 17.49 4.79 -11.57
CA ARG A 204 18.94 4.61 -11.46
C ARG A 204 19.68 5.92 -11.76
N PRO A 205 20.76 6.21 -11.01
CA PRO A 205 21.52 5.29 -10.13
C PRO A 205 21.00 5.16 -8.69
N ASN A 206 19.78 5.57 -8.38
CA ASN A 206 19.21 5.38 -7.03
C ASN A 206 19.19 3.88 -6.68
N LYS A 207 19.80 3.52 -5.55
CA LYS A 207 19.96 2.12 -5.12
C LYS A 207 18.64 1.45 -4.72
N TYR A 208 17.61 2.23 -4.37
CA TYR A 208 16.28 1.71 -4.00
C TYR A 208 15.38 1.44 -5.21
N ALA A 209 15.78 1.91 -6.41
CA ALA A 209 14.97 1.80 -7.61
C ALA A 209 14.94 0.37 -8.17
N ILE A 210 13.76 -0.08 -8.61
CA ILE A 210 13.64 -1.19 -9.55
C ILE A 210 14.32 -0.78 -10.86
N LYS A 211 15.11 -1.65 -11.48
CA LYS A 211 15.83 -1.29 -12.72
C LYS A 211 14.91 -0.94 -13.88
N GLN A 212 13.72 -1.54 -13.93
CA GLN A 212 12.68 -1.29 -14.92
C GLN A 212 11.67 -0.19 -14.47
N SER A 213 12.00 0.66 -13.49
CA SER A 213 11.09 1.67 -12.95
C SER A 213 10.43 2.54 -14.02
N VAL A 214 11.21 3.04 -14.98
CA VAL A 214 10.71 3.88 -16.09
C VAL A 214 9.68 3.13 -16.95
N GLU A 215 9.99 1.88 -17.33
CA GLU A 215 9.11 1.05 -18.16
C GLU A 215 7.82 0.69 -17.42
N VAL A 216 7.93 0.30 -16.14
CA VAL A 216 6.76 -0.03 -15.31
C VAL A 216 5.88 1.19 -15.09
N ARG A 217 6.46 2.36 -14.75
CA ARG A 217 5.68 3.61 -14.63
C ARG A 217 4.92 3.93 -15.90
N LYS A 218 5.57 3.78 -17.07
CA LYS A 218 4.87 4.01 -18.35
C LYS A 218 3.64 3.11 -18.50
N VAL A 219 3.70 1.84 -18.12
CA VAL A 219 2.53 0.94 -18.13
C VAL A 219 1.44 1.42 -17.17
N LEU A 220 1.81 1.88 -15.97
CA LEU A 220 0.86 2.42 -15.00
C LEU A 220 0.17 3.70 -15.54
N GLU A 221 0.94 4.62 -16.08
CA GLU A 221 0.50 5.90 -16.65
C GLU A 221 -0.43 5.71 -17.86
N ASP A 222 -0.04 4.85 -18.80
CA ASP A 222 -0.81 4.57 -20.02
C ASP A 222 -2.18 3.95 -19.70
N SER A 223 -2.31 3.23 -18.58
CA SER A 223 -3.58 2.63 -18.15
C SER A 223 -4.63 3.67 -17.77
N LYS A 224 -4.23 4.86 -17.28
CA LYS A 224 -5.07 5.94 -16.74
C LYS A 224 -5.96 5.51 -15.55
N LYS A 225 -5.69 4.36 -14.94
CA LYS A 225 -6.52 3.76 -13.87
C LYS A 225 -5.86 3.83 -12.49
N VAL A 226 -4.52 3.98 -12.46
CA VAL A 226 -3.76 3.96 -11.20
C VAL A 226 -4.01 5.21 -10.39
N ARG A 227 -4.41 5.03 -9.14
CA ARG A 227 -4.76 6.08 -8.19
C ARG A 227 -3.60 6.40 -7.24
N VAL A 228 -2.86 5.39 -6.85
CA VAL A 228 -1.69 5.50 -5.96
C VAL A 228 -0.88 4.21 -6.02
N VAL A 229 0.44 4.35 -5.83
CA VAL A 229 1.38 3.23 -5.61
C VAL A 229 1.89 3.30 -4.19
N PHE A 230 1.75 2.22 -3.43
CA PHE A 230 2.36 2.08 -2.10
C PHE A 230 3.61 1.21 -2.19
N GLN A 231 4.67 1.63 -1.50
CA GLN A 231 5.97 0.99 -1.53
C GLN A 231 6.69 1.10 -0.18
N GLY A 232 7.78 0.32 0.03
CA GLY A 232 8.60 0.28 1.24
C GLY A 232 10.09 0.45 0.94
N HIS A 233 10.92 -0.49 1.46
CA HIS A 233 12.32 -0.70 1.12
C HIS A 233 13.31 0.39 1.58
N SER A 234 12.99 1.66 1.43
CA SER A 234 13.89 2.75 1.82
C SER A 234 13.80 3.13 3.29
N HIS A 235 12.86 2.54 4.03
CA HIS A 235 12.54 2.82 5.44
C HIS A 235 12.12 4.27 5.73
N LYS A 236 11.91 5.09 4.70
CA LYS A 236 11.56 6.51 4.81
C LYS A 236 10.09 6.71 4.54
N ASN A 237 9.51 7.68 5.22
CA ASN A 237 8.14 8.10 4.99
C ASN A 237 8.14 9.25 3.95
N GLU A 238 7.94 8.90 2.69
CA GLU A 238 8.03 9.83 1.55
C GLU A 238 6.78 9.76 0.66
N LEU A 239 6.41 10.88 0.08
CA LEU A 239 5.39 10.98 -0.95
C LEU A 239 5.97 11.75 -2.13
N LEU A 240 6.04 11.12 -3.30
CA LEU A 240 6.42 11.75 -4.55
C LEU A 240 5.27 11.59 -5.55
N GLU A 241 5.09 12.57 -6.43
CA GLU A 241 4.17 12.45 -7.56
C GLU A 241 4.98 12.42 -8.85
N VAL A 242 4.78 11.40 -9.67
CA VAL A 242 5.41 11.26 -10.99
C VAL A 242 4.29 11.07 -12.02
N ASN A 243 4.24 11.97 -13.01
CA ASN A 243 3.25 11.94 -14.08
C ASN A 243 1.82 11.72 -13.56
N GLU A 244 1.46 12.53 -12.55
CA GLU A 244 0.14 12.52 -11.91
C GLU A 244 -0.20 11.28 -11.08
N ILE A 245 0.69 10.31 -10.90
CA ILE A 245 0.50 9.19 -10.00
C ILE A 245 1.27 9.45 -8.71
N PRO A 246 0.61 9.46 -7.53
CA PRO A 246 1.27 9.54 -6.25
C PRO A 246 1.91 8.19 -5.89
N TYR A 247 3.17 8.22 -5.46
CA TYR A 247 3.96 7.11 -4.93
C TYR A 247 4.21 7.36 -3.45
N CYS A 248 3.59 6.57 -2.61
CA CYS A 248 3.68 6.69 -1.16
C CYS A 248 4.61 5.59 -0.60
N THR A 249 5.79 6.01 -0.14
CA THR A 249 6.72 5.12 0.55
C THR A 249 6.39 5.13 2.03
N LEU A 250 6.11 3.96 2.60
CA LEU A 250 5.71 3.81 3.99
C LEU A 250 6.95 3.73 4.90
N ALA A 251 6.80 4.24 6.12
CA ALA A 251 7.82 4.13 7.15
C ALA A 251 7.98 2.67 7.61
N ALA A 252 9.22 2.24 7.79
CA ALA A 252 9.54 0.89 8.22
C ALA A 252 9.16 0.63 9.69
N MET A 253 8.54 -0.53 9.96
CA MET A 253 8.18 -0.93 11.32
C MET A 253 9.40 -1.25 12.18
N VAL A 254 10.48 -1.79 11.60
CA VAL A 254 11.67 -2.23 12.34
C VAL A 254 12.44 -1.10 13.03
N GLU A 255 12.31 0.14 12.54
CA GLU A 255 13.13 1.26 12.98
C GLU A 255 12.76 1.75 14.39
N GLY A 256 13.78 1.95 15.22
CA GLY A 256 13.62 2.40 16.60
C GLY A 256 13.17 1.29 17.56
N GLU A 257 13.45 1.47 18.85
CA GLU A 257 13.07 0.54 19.92
C GLU A 257 11.67 0.85 20.46
N GLY A 258 11.01 -0.16 21.01
CA GLY A 258 9.70 -0.06 21.64
C GLY A 258 8.55 0.16 20.65
N VAL A 259 7.32 0.01 21.15
CA VAL A 259 6.10 0.12 20.34
C VAL A 259 5.86 1.54 19.82
N GLU A 260 6.28 2.56 20.56
CA GLU A 260 6.16 3.97 20.18
C GLU A 260 6.94 4.31 18.89
N SER A 261 7.92 3.48 18.54
CA SER A 261 8.68 3.60 17.29
C SER A 261 8.07 2.77 16.16
N SER A 262 6.89 2.19 16.35
CA SER A 262 6.19 1.37 15.34
C SER A 262 5.76 2.20 14.13
N SER A 263 5.30 1.51 13.10
CA SER A 263 4.71 2.13 11.90
C SER A 263 3.72 1.16 11.26
N TYR A 264 2.47 1.56 11.16
CA TYR A 264 1.41 0.87 10.43
C TYR A 264 0.30 1.86 10.08
N SER A 265 -0.69 1.46 9.27
CA SER A 265 -1.73 2.37 8.81
C SER A 265 -3.04 1.67 8.48
N LEU A 266 -4.13 2.46 8.43
CA LEU A 266 -5.36 2.12 7.73
C LEU A 266 -5.44 2.93 6.43
N LEU A 267 -5.65 2.22 5.33
CA LEU A 267 -5.95 2.79 4.03
C LEU A 267 -7.46 2.74 3.84
N ARG A 268 -8.12 3.90 3.83
CA ARG A 268 -9.58 4.04 3.75
C ARG A 268 -9.99 4.57 2.39
N PHE A 269 -10.99 3.96 1.80
CA PHE A 269 -11.59 4.33 0.53
C PHE A 269 -12.99 4.88 0.76
N PHE A 270 -13.33 5.96 0.09
CA PHE A 270 -14.60 6.65 0.28
C PHE A 270 -15.44 6.65 -1.00
N ASN A 271 -16.76 6.81 -0.83
CA ASN A 271 -17.74 6.84 -1.93
C ASN A 271 -17.54 8.00 -2.92
N ASP A 272 -16.86 9.07 -2.52
CA ASP A 272 -16.47 10.19 -3.41
C ASP A 272 -15.20 9.87 -4.24
N GLY A 273 -14.64 8.68 -4.07
CA GLY A 273 -13.44 8.20 -4.74
C GLY A 273 -12.14 8.73 -4.13
N SER A 274 -12.17 9.42 -3.00
CA SER A 274 -10.95 9.77 -2.25
C SER A 274 -10.41 8.55 -1.51
N ILE A 275 -9.10 8.57 -1.26
CA ILE A 275 -8.38 7.54 -0.50
C ILE A 275 -7.62 8.27 0.60
N LYS A 276 -7.69 7.78 1.85
CA LYS A 276 -6.92 8.30 2.97
C LYS A 276 -6.05 7.21 3.56
N LEU A 277 -4.79 7.52 3.79
CA LEU A 277 -3.88 6.74 4.62
C LEU A 277 -3.86 7.38 6.00
N GLU A 278 -4.40 6.71 6.99
CA GLU A 278 -4.29 7.07 8.41
C GLU A 278 -3.10 6.35 9.00
N GLY A 279 -2.07 7.10 9.31
CA GLY A 279 -0.82 6.59 9.85
C GLY A 279 -0.83 6.52 11.37
N TYR A 280 -0.09 5.56 11.92
CA TYR A 280 0.10 5.40 13.35
C TYR A 280 1.58 5.43 13.69
N HIS A 281 1.89 6.06 14.84
CA HIS A 281 3.25 6.33 15.33
C HIS A 281 4.09 7.08 14.27
N ARG A 282 5.07 6.43 13.66
CA ARG A 282 5.98 7.07 12.71
C ARG A 282 5.42 7.20 11.29
N GLN A 283 4.30 6.54 10.97
CA GLN A 283 3.65 6.69 9.68
C GLN A 283 2.85 7.99 9.64
N LYS A 284 3.06 8.82 8.60
CA LYS A 284 2.32 10.06 8.37
C LYS A 284 1.02 9.81 7.63
N ASP A 285 0.01 10.62 7.94
CA ASP A 285 -1.24 10.66 7.19
C ASP A 285 -1.03 11.18 5.76
N GLN A 286 -1.81 10.64 4.82
CA GLN A 286 -1.87 11.12 3.44
C GLN A 286 -3.32 11.10 2.92
N THR A 287 -3.61 11.98 1.96
CA THR A 287 -4.90 12.00 1.28
C THR A 287 -4.71 12.06 -0.22
N PHE A 288 -5.28 11.09 -0.93
CA PHE A 288 -5.24 10.99 -2.38
C PHE A 288 -6.64 11.28 -2.92
N ARG A 289 -6.80 12.44 -3.56
CA ARG A 289 -8.09 12.87 -4.12
C ARG A 289 -8.32 12.24 -5.48
N LYS A 290 -9.59 12.01 -5.84
CA LYS A 290 -9.94 11.67 -7.23
C LYS A 290 -9.57 12.87 -8.11
N LYS A 291 -8.79 12.62 -9.16
CA LYS A 291 -8.56 13.65 -10.18
C LYS A 291 -9.86 13.86 -10.97
N ALA A 292 -10.13 15.09 -11.28
CA ALA A 292 -11.34 15.50 -12.03
C ALA A 292 -11.36 14.88 -13.43
#